data_5caff432522b2ebd377e1be0b559af16
#
_entry.id   5caff432522b2ebd377e1be0b559af16
#
_cell.length_a   1.000
_cell.length_b   1.000
_cell.length_c   1.000
_cell.angle_alpha   90.00
_cell.angle_beta   90.00
_cell.angle_gamma   90.00
#
_symmetry.space_group_name_H-M   'P 1'
#
loop_
_entity.id
_entity.type
_entity.pdbx_description
1 polymer ?
#
loop_
_entity_poly.entity_id
_entity_poly.type
_entity_poly.pdbx_seq_one_letter_code
_entity_poly.pdbx_strand_id
1 'polypeptide(L)'
;MKSEWNTSAIANICKVVTDGSHTSPKSVSHGKYMVSVKDFTPYGFDFNGCRQISFADYEKLKSSGCVPQKGDILIGKDGARYFEDIIIYNQDEAPALLSSIAILRCDEEKVIPEYLYYLLKTP
;
A
#
# COMPACT_ATOMS: atom_id res chain seq x y z
N MET A 1 12.51 18.38 -2.03
CA MET A 1 11.10 18.42 -2.42
C MET A 1 10.74 17.17 -3.17
N LYS A 2 9.54 16.68 -2.98
CA LYS A 2 9.14 15.40 -3.61
C LYS A 2 9.19 15.46 -5.13
N SER A 3 9.07 16.63 -5.71
CA SER A 3 9.16 16.77 -7.15
C SER A 3 10.52 16.33 -7.72
N GLU A 4 11.53 16.22 -6.87
CA GLU A 4 12.84 15.72 -7.30
C GLU A 4 12.83 14.21 -7.49
N TRP A 5 11.84 13.55 -6.95
CA TRP A 5 11.70 12.12 -7.07
C TRP A 5 10.97 11.82 -8.37
N ASN A 6 11.69 11.39 -9.38
CA ASN A 6 11.03 11.02 -10.62
C ASN A 6 10.76 9.53 -10.64
N THR A 7 9.83 9.14 -11.49
CA THR A 7 9.39 7.75 -11.59
C THR A 7 10.54 6.82 -11.95
N SER A 8 11.47 7.30 -12.80
CA SER A 8 12.60 6.46 -13.22
C SER A 8 13.52 6.12 -12.07
N ALA A 9 13.78 7.08 -11.18
CA ALA A 9 14.66 6.83 -10.04
C ALA A 9 14.04 5.81 -9.11
N ILE A 10 12.74 5.94 -8.84
CA ILE A 10 12.03 5.00 -7.97
C ILE A 10 11.99 3.62 -8.62
N ALA A 11 11.72 3.55 -9.92
CA ALA A 11 11.65 2.28 -10.62
C ALA A 11 12.99 1.54 -10.59
N ASN A 12 14.10 2.26 -10.49
CA ASN A 12 15.41 1.64 -10.45
C ASN A 12 15.68 0.92 -9.14
N ILE A 13 15.04 1.34 -8.05
CA ILE A 13 15.29 0.76 -6.73
C ILE A 13 14.10 -0.05 -6.20
N CYS A 14 13.01 -0.10 -6.94
CA CYS A 14 11.83 -0.87 -6.58
C CYS A 14 11.58 -1.92 -7.64
N LYS A 15 11.32 -3.16 -7.19
CA LYS A 15 10.93 -4.21 -8.13
C LYS A 15 9.43 -4.23 -8.39
N VAL A 16 8.64 -3.53 -7.56
CA VAL A 16 7.19 -3.36 -7.77
C VAL A 16 6.85 -1.91 -7.51
N VAL A 17 6.16 -1.29 -8.46
CA VAL A 17 5.59 0.05 -8.32
C VAL A 17 4.19 -0.04 -8.90
N THR A 18 3.17 -0.04 -8.06
CA THR A 18 1.81 -0.24 -8.51
C THR A 18 0.82 0.40 -7.55
N ASP A 19 -0.45 0.26 -7.85
CA ASP A 19 -1.55 0.72 -7.00
C ASP A 19 -2.35 -0.47 -6.53
N GLY A 20 -3.23 -0.22 -5.55
CA GLY A 20 -4.25 -1.18 -5.20
C GLY A 20 -5.31 -1.30 -6.28
N SER A 21 -6.40 -1.96 -5.94
CA SER A 21 -7.42 -2.33 -6.91
C SER A 21 -8.24 -1.15 -7.38
N HIS A 22 -8.47 -1.07 -8.69
CA HIS A 22 -9.40 -0.11 -9.28
C HIS A 22 -10.83 -0.65 -9.28
N THR A 23 -11.04 -1.90 -8.84
CA THR A 23 -12.37 -2.45 -8.68
C THR A 23 -12.69 -2.54 -7.20
N SER A 24 -13.99 -2.43 -6.89
CA SER A 24 -14.45 -2.42 -5.51
C SER A 24 -15.47 -3.55 -5.32
N PRO A 25 -15.00 -4.74 -4.90
CA PRO A 25 -15.93 -5.85 -4.69
C PRO A 25 -16.96 -5.53 -3.64
N LYS A 26 -18.06 -6.31 -3.65
CA LYS A 26 -19.11 -6.18 -2.67
C LYS A 26 -18.59 -6.46 -1.27
N SER A 27 -19.05 -5.67 -0.31
CA SER A 27 -18.77 -5.93 1.09
C SER A 27 -19.56 -7.13 1.58
N VAL A 28 -18.96 -7.90 2.49
CA VAL A 28 -19.62 -9.02 3.15
C VAL A 28 -19.48 -8.84 4.65
N SER A 29 -20.26 -9.57 5.43
CA SER A 29 -20.21 -9.43 6.90
C SER A 29 -18.98 -10.13 7.49
N HIS A 30 -18.53 -11.20 6.89
CA HIS A 30 -17.37 -11.94 7.38
C HIS A 30 -16.53 -12.40 6.20
N GLY A 31 -15.30 -11.91 6.11
CA GLY A 31 -14.42 -12.26 5.03
C GLY A 31 -13.02 -11.75 5.28
N LYS A 32 -12.35 -11.34 4.22
CA LYS A 32 -11.00 -10.78 4.30
C LYS A 32 -11.09 -9.27 4.25
N TYR A 33 -10.16 -8.60 4.91
CA TYR A 33 -10.16 -7.14 5.00
C TYR A 33 -9.82 -6.50 3.66
N MET A 34 -10.47 -5.37 3.38
CA MET A 34 -10.12 -4.50 2.28
C MET A 34 -10.08 -3.07 2.80
N VAL A 35 -8.96 -2.38 2.56
CA VAL A 35 -8.70 -1.08 3.15
C VAL A 35 -8.44 -0.04 2.09
N SER A 36 -8.65 1.22 2.48
CA SER A 36 -8.33 2.37 1.66
C SER A 36 -7.55 3.37 2.52
N VAL A 37 -7.27 4.53 1.95
CA VAL A 37 -6.47 5.54 2.66
C VAL A 37 -7.11 5.96 3.97
N LYS A 38 -8.44 5.88 4.09
CA LYS A 38 -9.12 6.27 5.33
C LYS A 38 -8.78 5.35 6.51
N ASP A 39 -8.25 4.17 6.23
CA ASP A 39 -7.93 3.20 7.27
C ASP A 39 -6.46 3.29 7.73
N PHE A 40 -5.69 4.22 7.18
CA PHE A 40 -4.30 4.42 7.58
C PHE A 40 -4.20 4.94 9.02
N THR A 41 -3.17 4.42 9.71
CA THR A 41 -2.69 4.99 10.97
C THR A 41 -1.18 5.22 10.78
N PRO A 42 -0.52 5.92 11.71
CA PRO A 42 0.93 6.10 11.60
C PRO A 42 1.73 4.80 11.59
N TYR A 43 1.11 3.69 12.01
CA TYR A 43 1.83 2.42 12.18
C TYR A 43 1.29 1.31 11.28
N GLY A 44 0.30 1.59 10.46
CA GLY A 44 -0.28 0.57 9.59
C GLY A 44 -1.74 0.85 9.33
N PHE A 45 -2.58 -0.18 9.42
CA PHE A 45 -4.00 -0.04 9.20
C PHE A 45 -4.78 -0.35 10.47
N ASP A 46 -5.86 0.40 10.66
CA ASP A 46 -6.86 0.08 11.67
C ASP A 46 -7.93 -0.75 11.00
N PHE A 47 -8.01 -2.03 11.36
CA PHE A 47 -8.97 -2.95 10.74
C PHE A 47 -10.35 -2.87 11.37
N ASN A 48 -10.50 -2.13 12.46
CA ASN A 48 -11.80 -1.96 13.11
C ASN A 48 -12.71 -1.16 12.20
N GLY A 49 -13.81 -1.78 11.78
CA GLY A 49 -14.78 -1.10 10.93
C GLY A 49 -14.39 -1.02 9.46
N CYS A 50 -13.26 -1.58 9.05
CA CYS A 50 -12.93 -1.60 7.64
C CYS A 50 -13.80 -2.61 6.90
N ARG A 51 -13.82 -2.47 5.57
CA ARG A 51 -14.60 -3.38 4.74
C ARG A 51 -14.05 -4.80 4.80
N GLN A 52 -14.95 -5.76 4.56
CA GLN A 52 -14.54 -7.14 4.34
C GLN A 52 -15.13 -7.60 3.02
N ILE A 53 -14.39 -8.42 2.30
CA ILE A 53 -14.80 -8.94 1.00
C ILE A 53 -14.70 -10.47 1.04
N SER A 54 -15.34 -11.13 0.06
CA SER A 54 -15.34 -12.59 0.04
C SER A 54 -13.93 -13.13 -0.18
N PHE A 55 -13.71 -14.38 0.24
CA PHE A 55 -12.42 -15.04 -0.01
C PHE A 55 -12.12 -15.11 -1.50
N ALA A 56 -13.12 -15.36 -2.33
CA ALA A 56 -12.92 -15.45 -3.77
C ALA A 56 -12.43 -14.13 -4.34
N ASP A 57 -13.07 -13.03 -3.94
CA ASP A 57 -12.66 -11.71 -4.41
C ASP A 57 -11.27 -11.36 -3.89
N TYR A 58 -10.99 -11.69 -2.63
CA TYR A 58 -9.68 -11.44 -2.04
C TYR A 58 -8.58 -12.18 -2.82
N GLU A 59 -8.79 -13.44 -3.15
CA GLU A 59 -7.79 -14.21 -3.87
C GLU A 59 -7.54 -13.67 -5.27
N LYS A 60 -8.58 -13.17 -5.94
CA LYS A 60 -8.42 -12.50 -7.22
C LYS A 60 -7.53 -11.28 -7.10
N LEU A 61 -7.78 -10.45 -6.08
CA LEU A 61 -7.01 -9.22 -5.88
C LEU A 61 -5.58 -9.54 -5.49
N LYS A 62 -5.39 -10.58 -4.70
CA LYS A 62 -4.05 -11.02 -4.33
C LYS A 62 -3.27 -11.46 -5.55
N SER A 63 -3.91 -12.22 -6.45
CA SER A 63 -3.27 -12.65 -7.70
C SER A 63 -2.92 -11.48 -8.59
N SER A 64 -3.67 -10.38 -8.49
CA SER A 64 -3.43 -9.18 -9.29
C SER A 64 -2.43 -8.22 -8.64
N GLY A 65 -1.85 -8.59 -7.50
CA GLY A 65 -0.85 -7.76 -6.86
C GLY A 65 -1.40 -6.65 -5.98
N CYS A 66 -2.66 -6.76 -5.55
CA CYS A 66 -3.31 -5.71 -4.76
C CYS A 66 -3.25 -5.99 -3.26
N VAL A 67 -2.40 -6.91 -2.81
CA VAL A 67 -2.21 -7.24 -1.41
C VAL A 67 -0.74 -6.99 -1.07
N PRO A 68 -0.45 -6.27 0.03
CA PRO A 68 0.94 -5.94 0.34
C PRO A 68 1.69 -7.13 0.94
N GLN A 69 3.02 -7.04 0.90
CA GLN A 69 3.92 -7.95 1.60
C GLN A 69 4.66 -7.15 2.66
N LYS A 70 5.13 -7.81 3.70
CA LYS A 70 5.91 -7.14 4.73
C LYS A 70 7.13 -6.48 4.10
N GLY A 71 7.36 -5.24 4.50
CA GLY A 71 8.44 -4.44 3.94
C GLY A 71 8.02 -3.54 2.79
N ASP A 72 6.80 -3.73 2.26
CA ASP A 72 6.30 -2.82 1.23
C ASP A 72 6.09 -1.43 1.81
N ILE A 73 6.35 -0.41 1.00
CA ILE A 73 6.03 0.96 1.36
C ILE A 73 4.69 1.30 0.72
N LEU A 74 3.76 1.74 1.54
CA LEU A 74 2.41 2.07 1.10
C LEU A 74 2.20 3.56 1.23
N ILE A 75 1.67 4.18 0.17
CA ILE A 75 1.50 5.62 0.11
C ILE A 75 0.03 5.93 -0.18
N GLY A 76 -0.58 6.72 0.71
CA GLY A 76 -1.92 7.24 0.46
C GLY A 76 -1.86 8.34 -0.58
N LYS A 77 -2.69 8.23 -1.60
CA LYS A 77 -2.64 9.15 -2.73
C LYS A 77 -3.75 10.19 -2.75
N ASP A 78 -4.74 10.04 -1.88
CA ASP A 78 -5.92 10.90 -1.94
C ASP A 78 -5.75 12.20 -1.18
N GLY A 79 -6.31 13.25 -1.75
CA GLY A 79 -6.57 14.49 -1.08
C GLY A 79 -5.32 15.29 -0.73
N ALA A 80 -5.50 16.20 0.22
CA ALA A 80 -4.45 17.12 0.63
C ALA A 80 -3.34 16.42 1.43
N ARG A 81 -3.54 15.15 1.77
CA ARG A 81 -2.59 14.40 2.58
C ARG A 81 -1.63 13.58 1.74
N TYR A 82 -1.58 13.83 0.46
CA TYR A 82 -0.68 13.13 -0.46
C TYR A 82 0.73 13.17 0.12
N PHE A 83 1.38 12.00 0.20
CA PHE A 83 2.69 11.79 0.78
C PHE A 83 2.77 11.99 2.29
N GLU A 84 1.67 12.35 2.95
CA GLU A 84 1.66 12.38 4.40
C GLU A 84 1.36 11.01 4.99
N ASP A 85 0.63 10.19 4.24
CA ASP A 85 0.29 8.84 4.68
C ASP A 85 1.24 7.86 3.99
N ILE A 86 2.43 7.70 4.57
CA ILE A 86 3.45 6.78 4.08
C ILE A 86 3.83 5.87 5.22
N ILE A 87 3.73 4.56 5.00
CA ILE A 87 4.11 3.59 6.03
C ILE A 87 4.92 2.47 5.41
N ILE A 88 5.71 1.79 6.24
CA ILE A 88 6.29 0.50 5.89
C ILE A 88 5.33 -0.55 6.43
N TYR A 89 4.79 -1.37 5.54
CA TYR A 89 3.82 -2.37 5.95
C TYR A 89 4.51 -3.49 6.73
N ASN A 90 4.03 -3.74 7.93
CA ASN A 90 4.67 -4.71 8.82
C ASN A 90 3.66 -5.50 9.66
N GLN A 91 2.40 -5.49 9.27
CA GLN A 91 1.37 -6.20 9.99
C GLN A 91 1.24 -7.62 9.47
N ASP A 92 0.80 -8.54 10.34
CA ASP A 92 0.61 -9.93 9.94
C ASP A 92 -0.58 -10.09 9.00
N GLU A 93 -1.61 -9.29 9.23
CA GLU A 93 -2.79 -9.32 8.38
C GLU A 93 -2.47 -8.62 7.06
N ALA A 94 -2.77 -9.26 5.94
CA ALA A 94 -2.49 -8.69 4.62
C ALA A 94 -3.82 -8.35 3.94
N PRO A 95 -4.29 -7.11 4.06
CA PRO A 95 -5.57 -6.72 3.48
C PRO A 95 -5.44 -6.48 1.99
N ALA A 96 -6.55 -6.58 1.26
CA ALA A 96 -6.60 -6.08 -0.10
C ALA A 96 -6.62 -4.56 -0.06
N LEU A 97 -5.96 -3.91 -1.01
CA LEU A 97 -5.82 -2.46 -1.05
C LEU A 97 -6.62 -1.88 -2.20
N LEU A 98 -7.29 -0.76 -1.94
CA LEU A 98 -7.94 0.02 -3.00
C LEU A 98 -6.92 0.93 -3.67
N SER A 99 -7.29 1.48 -4.82
CA SER A 99 -6.38 2.25 -5.67
C SER A 99 -5.91 3.57 -5.06
N SER A 100 -6.53 4.00 -3.97
CA SER A 100 -6.06 5.18 -3.25
C SER A 100 -4.72 4.94 -2.55
N ILE A 101 -4.22 3.70 -2.57
CA ILE A 101 -2.95 3.34 -1.94
C ILE A 101 -1.98 2.85 -3.01
N ALA A 102 -0.82 3.48 -3.09
CA ALA A 102 0.26 3.02 -3.95
C ALA A 102 1.14 2.03 -3.19
N ILE A 103 1.69 1.07 -3.92
CA ILE A 103 2.53 0.02 -3.35
C ILE A 103 3.91 0.09 -3.99
N LEU A 104 4.95 0.27 -3.16
CA LEU A 104 6.33 0.25 -3.60
C LEU A 104 7.04 -0.90 -2.89
N ARG A 105 7.57 -1.84 -3.67
CA ARG A 105 8.33 -2.97 -3.12
C ARG A 105 9.78 -2.83 -3.54
N CYS A 106 10.66 -2.64 -2.58
CA CYS A 106 12.07 -2.41 -2.84
C CYS A 106 12.73 -3.62 -3.46
N ASP A 107 13.70 -3.35 -4.34
CA ASP A 107 14.69 -4.34 -4.72
C ASP A 107 15.72 -4.32 -3.60
N GLU A 108 15.69 -5.31 -2.73
CA GLU A 108 16.51 -5.30 -1.52
C GLU A 108 17.99 -5.46 -1.80
N GLU A 109 18.35 -5.83 -3.02
CA GLU A 109 19.75 -5.81 -3.42
C GLU A 109 20.26 -4.40 -3.67
N LYS A 110 19.34 -3.43 -3.81
CA LYS A 110 19.68 -2.05 -4.11
C LYS A 110 19.41 -1.11 -2.96
N VAL A 111 18.35 -1.35 -2.19
CA VAL A 111 17.96 -0.46 -1.11
C VAL A 111 17.12 -1.24 -0.11
N ILE A 112 17.26 -0.91 1.18
CA ILE A 112 16.37 -1.49 2.20
C ILE A 112 15.12 -0.61 2.33
N PRO A 113 13.97 -1.22 2.70
CA PRO A 113 12.72 -0.46 2.80
C PRO A 113 12.80 0.75 3.72
N GLU A 114 13.48 0.62 4.84
CA GLU A 114 13.60 1.72 5.80
C GLU A 114 14.29 2.93 5.20
N TYR A 115 15.28 2.71 4.35
CA TYR A 115 15.98 3.81 3.72
C TYR A 115 15.08 4.54 2.71
N LEU A 116 14.35 3.77 1.90
CA LEU A 116 13.42 4.36 0.95
C LEU A 116 12.32 5.12 1.67
N TYR A 117 11.79 4.55 2.75
CA TYR A 117 10.78 5.23 3.56
C TYR A 117 11.32 6.57 4.07
N TYR A 118 12.54 6.56 4.59
CA TYR A 118 13.18 7.77 5.09
C TYR A 118 13.30 8.83 4.00
N LEU A 119 13.76 8.43 2.82
CA LEU A 119 13.90 9.35 1.70
C LEU A 119 12.57 9.97 1.30
N LEU A 120 11.52 9.16 1.25
CA LEU A 120 10.19 9.63 0.84
C LEU A 120 9.60 10.60 1.86
N LYS A 121 9.93 10.44 3.13
CA LYS A 121 9.44 11.34 4.18
C LYS A 121 10.25 12.61 4.30
N THR A 122 11.43 12.65 3.73
CA THR A 122 12.32 13.81 3.82
C THR A 122 11.90 14.86 2.80
N PRO A 123 11.77 16.13 3.21
CA PRO A 123 11.41 17.22 2.28
C PRO A 123 12.44 17.45 1.19
#